data_2b31f956772b4b29ea015cf4a2ab32ba
#
_entry.id   2b31f956772b4b29ea015cf4a2ab32ba
#
_cell.length_a   1.000
_cell.length_b   1.000
_cell.length_c   1.000
_cell.angle_alpha   90.00
_cell.angle_beta   90.00
_cell.angle_gamma   90.00
#
_symmetry.space_group_name_H-M   'P 1'
#
loop_
_entity.id
_entity.type
_entity.pdbx_description
1 polymer ?
#
loop_
_entity_poly.entity_id
_entity_poly.type
_entity_poly.pdbx_seq_one_letter_code
_entity_poly.pdbx_strand_id
1 'polypeptide(L)'
;MVFMGKVNKYLKKNWLKVAIVLLLVYGATRKNLSLRINMNTPVKSEEKQPILPAPVVKEGYTETRNNPVPENKFSLDPFPSKQSASKLAEKLGQLDEAAKATFVHRFVKVAVNEQHKFGIPASLILANALLMSQAGQSAGAQAANNFFNLQCTSDWQGPTFASGKTCLRNYETAWMSFRDHSYYITTGTFSPLRTKSTTDVKGWVDTLQELGFYPTKADAKAVLLIIEQYELTAWDSR
;
A
#
# COMPACT_ATOMS: atom_id res chain seq x y z
N MET A 1 45.90 -18.58 -45.70
CA MET A 1 44.95 -19.68 -45.39
C MET A 1 44.98 -20.18 -43.91
N VAL A 2 46.00 -19.85 -43.12
CA VAL A 2 46.17 -20.40 -41.75
C VAL A 2 45.29 -19.71 -40.69
N PHE A 3 44.81 -18.47 -40.92
CA PHE A 3 44.04 -17.70 -39.93
C PHE A 3 42.59 -18.18 -39.79
N MET A 4 41.95 -18.60 -40.85
CA MET A 4 40.55 -19.08 -40.86
C MET A 4 40.36 -20.38 -40.08
N GLY A 5 41.36 -21.28 -40.07
CA GLY A 5 41.26 -22.55 -39.32
C GLY A 5 41.32 -22.40 -37.81
N LYS A 6 42.06 -21.40 -37.30
CA LYS A 6 42.14 -21.11 -35.83
C LYS A 6 40.86 -20.49 -35.31
N VAL A 7 40.22 -19.61 -36.09
CA VAL A 7 38.94 -18.98 -35.72
C VAL A 7 37.80 -20.01 -35.67
N ASN A 8 37.78 -20.95 -36.64
CA ASN A 8 36.72 -21.96 -36.66
C ASN A 8 36.84 -22.97 -35.51
N LYS A 9 38.07 -23.29 -35.07
CA LYS A 9 38.35 -24.15 -33.93
C LYS A 9 37.97 -23.48 -32.61
N TYR A 10 38.19 -22.16 -32.49
CA TYR A 10 37.80 -21.35 -31.32
C TYR A 10 36.28 -21.22 -31.20
N LEU A 11 35.60 -20.95 -32.32
CA LEU A 11 34.13 -20.88 -32.39
C LEU A 11 33.47 -22.19 -31.99
N LYS A 12 33.97 -23.34 -32.49
CA LYS A 12 33.44 -24.66 -32.10
C LYS A 12 33.60 -24.96 -30.60
N LYS A 13 34.73 -24.55 -30.00
CA LYS A 13 35.01 -24.79 -28.58
C LYS A 13 34.23 -23.87 -27.65
N ASN A 14 33.89 -22.64 -28.09
CA ASN A 14 33.29 -21.61 -27.25
C ASN A 14 31.96 -21.08 -27.84
N TRP A 15 31.27 -21.90 -28.64
CA TRP A 15 30.08 -21.48 -29.37
C TRP A 15 29.00 -20.90 -28.45
N LEU A 16 28.84 -21.45 -27.23
CA LEU A 16 27.87 -20.97 -26.22
C LEU A 16 28.21 -19.54 -25.75
N LYS A 17 29.51 -19.25 -25.53
CA LYS A 17 29.96 -17.91 -25.13
C LYS A 17 29.72 -16.88 -26.23
N VAL A 18 29.98 -17.30 -27.48
CA VAL A 18 29.75 -16.46 -28.66
C VAL A 18 28.24 -16.21 -28.85
N ALA A 19 27.41 -17.24 -28.66
CA ALA A 19 25.95 -17.10 -28.72
C ALA A 19 25.41 -16.14 -27.68
N ILE A 20 25.90 -16.21 -26.43
CA ILE A 20 25.51 -15.30 -25.34
C ILE A 20 25.90 -13.84 -25.67
N VAL A 21 27.12 -13.61 -26.17
CA VAL A 21 27.57 -12.27 -26.58
C VAL A 21 26.72 -11.72 -27.72
N LEU A 22 26.41 -12.55 -28.73
CA LEU A 22 25.54 -12.15 -29.84
C LEU A 22 24.10 -11.81 -29.34
N LEU A 23 23.58 -12.58 -28.38
CA LEU A 23 22.27 -12.32 -27.76
C LEU A 23 22.26 -11.01 -26.97
N LEU A 24 23.34 -10.72 -26.24
CA LEU A 24 23.49 -9.45 -25.51
C LEU A 24 23.63 -8.26 -26.46
N VAL A 25 24.41 -8.39 -27.55
CA VAL A 25 24.52 -7.35 -28.57
C VAL A 25 23.20 -7.14 -29.29
N TYR A 26 22.50 -8.22 -29.64
CA TYR A 26 21.16 -8.14 -30.24
C TYR A 26 20.16 -7.45 -29.30
N GLY A 27 20.17 -7.79 -27.99
CA GLY A 27 19.37 -7.13 -26.98
C GLY A 27 19.72 -5.64 -26.80
N ALA A 28 21.01 -5.30 -26.87
CA ALA A 28 21.50 -3.92 -26.76
C ALA A 28 21.14 -3.05 -27.97
N THR A 29 21.09 -3.62 -29.17
CA THR A 29 20.71 -2.91 -30.41
C THR A 29 19.20 -2.73 -30.56
N ARG A 30 18.39 -3.55 -29.87
CA ARG A 30 16.95 -3.44 -29.83
C ARG A 30 16.46 -2.67 -28.59
N LYS A 31 17.02 -1.50 -28.31
CA LYS A 31 16.62 -0.60 -27.22
C LYS A 31 15.17 -0.08 -27.27
N ASN A 32 14.31 -0.63 -28.11
CA ASN A 32 12.89 -0.28 -28.20
C ASN A 32 11.95 -1.42 -27.80
N LEU A 33 12.38 -2.32 -26.92
CA LEU A 33 11.44 -3.17 -26.20
C LEU A 33 10.84 -2.41 -25.01
N SER A 34 10.08 -1.38 -25.31
CA SER A 34 9.05 -0.92 -24.37
C SER A 34 7.97 -2.00 -24.35
N LEU A 35 8.07 -2.92 -23.41
CA LEU A 35 6.96 -3.78 -23.01
C LEU A 35 5.88 -2.87 -22.42
N ARG A 36 5.11 -2.21 -23.27
CA ARG A 36 3.82 -1.65 -22.89
C ARG A 36 2.89 -2.85 -22.72
N ILE A 37 2.80 -3.37 -21.51
CA ILE A 37 1.67 -4.20 -21.12
C ILE A 37 0.48 -3.25 -21.09
N ASN A 38 -0.19 -3.12 -22.24
CA ASN A 38 -1.46 -2.44 -22.35
C ASN A 38 -2.50 -3.36 -21.72
N MET A 39 -2.81 -3.11 -20.45
CA MET A 39 -3.91 -3.80 -19.74
C MET A 39 -5.29 -3.25 -20.13
N ASN A 40 -5.38 -2.46 -21.17
CA ASN A 40 -6.62 -2.13 -21.83
C ASN A 40 -6.78 -3.07 -23.03
N THR A 41 -7.41 -4.20 -22.82
CA THR A 41 -8.07 -4.91 -23.92
C THR A 41 -9.15 -3.97 -24.44
N PRO A 42 -9.15 -3.62 -25.76
CA PRO A 42 -10.29 -2.91 -26.33
C PRO A 42 -11.49 -3.85 -26.18
N VAL A 43 -12.46 -3.41 -25.41
CA VAL A 43 -13.79 -4.02 -25.45
C VAL A 43 -14.26 -3.83 -26.89
N LYS A 44 -14.25 -4.94 -27.64
CA LYS A 44 -14.88 -5.03 -28.95
C LYS A 44 -16.33 -4.59 -28.72
N SER A 45 -16.72 -3.50 -29.35
CA SER A 45 -18.09 -3.01 -29.34
C SER A 45 -18.97 -4.10 -29.94
N GLU A 46 -19.56 -4.92 -29.07
CA GLU A 46 -20.66 -5.79 -29.45
C GLU A 46 -21.91 -4.94 -29.56
N GLU A 47 -22.53 -5.14 -30.70
CA GLU A 47 -23.81 -4.70 -31.17
C GLU A 47 -24.85 -4.60 -30.04
N LYS A 48 -25.54 -3.45 -29.99
CA LYS A 48 -26.63 -3.16 -29.07
C LYS A 48 -27.71 -4.24 -29.14
N GLN A 49 -27.68 -5.17 -28.20
CA GLN A 49 -28.89 -5.94 -27.91
C GLN A 49 -29.82 -5.07 -27.05
N PRO A 50 -31.15 -5.19 -27.25
CA PRO A 50 -32.11 -4.39 -26.51
C PRO A 50 -32.02 -4.70 -25.04
N ILE A 51 -31.86 -3.65 -24.24
CA ILE A 51 -31.81 -3.70 -22.78
C ILE A 51 -33.17 -4.16 -22.31
N LEU A 52 -33.25 -5.46 -21.91
CA LEU A 52 -34.30 -5.92 -21.01
C LEU A 52 -34.10 -5.20 -19.68
N PRO A 53 -35.14 -4.60 -19.10
CA PRO A 53 -35.00 -3.96 -17.80
C PRO A 53 -34.53 -5.01 -16.79
N ALA A 54 -33.40 -4.75 -16.15
CA ALA A 54 -32.90 -5.56 -15.04
C ALA A 54 -34.00 -5.68 -13.99
N PRO A 55 -34.19 -6.88 -13.40
CA PRO A 55 -35.11 -7.01 -12.29
C PRO A 55 -34.64 -6.06 -11.19
N VAL A 56 -35.54 -5.15 -10.82
CA VAL A 56 -35.38 -4.30 -9.65
C VAL A 56 -35.33 -5.25 -8.46
N VAL A 57 -34.13 -5.63 -8.03
CA VAL A 57 -33.93 -6.22 -6.72
C VAL A 57 -34.26 -5.09 -5.75
N LYS A 58 -35.48 -5.09 -5.26
CA LYS A 58 -35.83 -4.34 -4.07
C LYS A 58 -35.00 -4.97 -2.96
N GLU A 59 -33.82 -4.40 -2.72
CA GLU A 59 -33.15 -4.61 -1.43
C GLU A 59 -34.08 -4.02 -0.38
N GLY A 60 -34.91 -4.90 0.16
CA GLY A 60 -35.68 -4.61 1.34
C GLY A 60 -34.73 -4.52 2.52
N TYR A 61 -34.15 -3.36 2.72
CA TYR A 61 -33.72 -2.98 4.05
C TYR A 61 -35.00 -2.84 4.87
N THR A 62 -35.38 -3.91 5.56
CA THR A 62 -36.39 -3.85 6.57
C THR A 62 -35.84 -2.99 7.71
N GLU A 63 -36.04 -1.70 7.60
CA GLU A 63 -36.09 -0.81 8.75
C GLU A 63 -37.26 -1.24 9.62
N THR A 64 -37.01 -2.19 10.49
CA THR A 64 -37.83 -2.39 11.67
C THR A 64 -36.97 -3.00 12.75
N ARG A 65 -36.10 -2.19 13.28
CA ARG A 65 -35.59 -2.41 14.62
C ARG A 65 -35.71 -1.09 15.39
N ASN A 66 -36.93 -0.82 15.92
CA ASN A 66 -37.12 0.08 17.01
C ASN A 66 -36.51 -0.53 18.30
N ASN A 67 -35.22 -0.78 18.25
CA ASN A 67 -34.43 -0.83 19.46
C ASN A 67 -33.85 0.59 19.59
N PRO A 68 -34.06 1.27 20.73
CA PRO A 68 -33.28 2.46 21.00
C PRO A 68 -31.81 2.03 20.91
N VAL A 69 -31.13 2.49 19.87
CA VAL A 69 -29.67 2.45 19.82
C VAL A 69 -29.27 3.10 21.13
N PRO A 70 -28.53 2.43 22.03
CA PRO A 70 -27.97 3.13 23.15
C PRO A 70 -27.19 4.26 22.52
N GLU A 71 -27.53 5.51 22.85
CA GLU A 71 -26.68 6.67 22.60
C GLU A 71 -25.39 6.45 23.39
N ASN A 72 -24.55 5.53 22.90
CA ASN A 72 -23.16 5.60 23.19
C ASN A 72 -22.69 6.85 22.46
N LYS A 73 -22.84 7.98 23.17
CA LYS A 73 -21.98 9.12 22.94
C LYS A 73 -20.56 8.58 23.05
N PHE A 74 -20.06 8.09 21.93
CA PHE A 74 -18.66 7.79 21.79
C PHE A 74 -17.97 9.16 21.79
N SER A 75 -17.80 9.67 22.99
CA SER A 75 -16.90 10.77 23.25
C SER A 75 -15.53 10.26 22.85
N LEU A 76 -14.91 10.89 21.85
CA LEU A 76 -13.51 10.75 21.53
C LEU A 76 -12.61 11.24 22.69
N ASP A 77 -13.10 11.18 23.93
CA ASP A 77 -12.41 11.51 25.16
C ASP A 77 -12.14 10.28 26.03
N PRO A 78 -11.37 9.29 25.53
CA PRO A 78 -10.69 8.33 26.40
C PRO A 78 -9.21 8.70 26.54
N PHE A 79 -8.80 9.91 26.09
CA PHE A 79 -7.42 10.31 26.26
C PHE A 79 -7.26 10.98 27.61
N PRO A 80 -6.56 10.33 28.58
CA PRO A 80 -6.22 10.99 29.82
C PRO A 80 -5.43 12.25 29.49
N SER A 81 -5.95 13.36 29.93
CA SER A 81 -5.36 14.70 29.85
C SER A 81 -3.87 14.66 30.17
N LYS A 82 -3.03 15.26 29.28
CA LYS A 82 -1.63 15.62 29.44
C LYS A 82 -0.51 14.66 29.01
N GLN A 83 -0.77 13.57 28.30
CA GLN A 83 0.27 13.02 27.42
C GLN A 83 -0.02 13.50 26.01
N SER A 84 0.96 14.06 25.32
CA SER A 84 0.79 14.71 24.01
C SER A 84 -0.08 13.85 23.08
N ALA A 85 -1.32 14.30 22.87
CA ALA A 85 -2.25 13.61 21.97
C ALA A 85 -1.62 13.55 20.56
N SER A 86 -1.87 12.47 19.83
CA SER A 86 -1.46 12.39 18.44
C SER A 86 -2.13 13.47 17.62
N LYS A 87 -1.35 14.40 17.11
CA LYS A 87 -1.86 15.43 16.17
C LYS A 87 -2.46 14.82 14.91
N LEU A 88 -1.99 13.64 14.52
CA LEU A 88 -2.54 12.91 13.38
C LEU A 88 -3.94 12.36 13.71
N ALA A 89 -4.10 11.78 14.90
CA ALA A 89 -5.40 11.27 15.34
C ALA A 89 -6.43 12.40 15.55
N GLU A 90 -6.01 13.52 16.10
CA GLU A 90 -6.87 14.70 16.25
C GLU A 90 -7.39 15.19 14.90
N LYS A 91 -6.51 15.37 13.91
CA LYS A 91 -6.91 15.75 12.56
C LYS A 91 -7.81 14.72 11.89
N LEU A 92 -7.50 13.44 12.04
CA LEU A 92 -8.34 12.36 11.51
C LEU A 92 -9.72 12.37 12.15
N GLY A 93 -9.80 12.64 13.45
CA GLY A 93 -11.07 12.76 14.20
C GLY A 93 -11.99 13.87 13.70
N GLN A 94 -11.44 14.90 13.05
CA GLN A 94 -12.21 16.01 12.46
C GLN A 94 -12.83 15.67 11.11
N LEU A 95 -12.45 14.54 10.50
CA LEU A 95 -12.98 14.12 9.21
C LEU A 95 -14.30 13.36 9.37
N ASP A 96 -15.12 13.43 8.34
CA ASP A 96 -16.37 12.70 8.26
C ASP A 96 -16.15 11.18 8.31
N GLU A 97 -16.97 10.46 9.07
CA GLU A 97 -16.89 9.00 9.22
C GLU A 97 -17.13 8.27 7.88
N ALA A 98 -18.02 8.80 7.03
CA ALA A 98 -18.26 8.23 5.71
C ALA A 98 -17.01 8.31 4.81
N ALA A 99 -16.22 9.39 4.93
CA ALA A 99 -14.95 9.52 4.19
C ALA A 99 -13.93 8.47 4.65
N LYS A 100 -13.83 8.22 5.97
CA LYS A 100 -12.94 7.22 6.55
C LYS A 100 -13.36 5.81 6.15
N ALA A 101 -14.65 5.48 6.23
CA ALA A 101 -15.18 4.20 5.80
C ALA A 101 -14.95 3.96 4.30
N THR A 102 -15.17 4.97 3.47
CA THR A 102 -14.90 4.92 2.02
C THR A 102 -13.42 4.65 1.74
N PHE A 103 -12.53 5.28 2.50
CA PHE A 103 -11.09 5.04 2.40
C PHE A 103 -10.74 3.58 2.70
N VAL A 104 -11.24 3.03 3.80
CA VAL A 104 -11.02 1.62 4.18
C VAL A 104 -11.50 0.69 3.06
N HIS A 105 -12.74 0.87 2.60
CA HIS A 105 -13.31 0.08 1.50
C HIS A 105 -12.47 0.12 0.23
N ARG A 106 -11.97 1.29 -0.12
CA ARG A 106 -11.12 1.49 -1.30
C ARG A 106 -9.84 0.67 -1.25
N PHE A 107 -9.20 0.60 -0.08
CA PHE A 107 -7.85 0.06 0.05
C PHE A 107 -7.77 -1.34 0.68
N VAL A 108 -8.88 -1.90 1.16
CA VAL A 108 -8.88 -3.22 1.82
C VAL A 108 -8.25 -4.31 0.94
N LYS A 109 -8.58 -4.39 -0.34
CA LYS A 109 -8.02 -5.40 -1.26
C LYS A 109 -6.50 -5.24 -1.44
N VAL A 110 -6.02 -3.99 -1.45
CA VAL A 110 -4.58 -3.71 -1.55
C VAL A 110 -3.89 -4.18 -0.27
N ALA A 111 -4.43 -3.86 0.91
CA ALA A 111 -3.85 -4.25 2.19
C ALA A 111 -3.81 -5.78 2.37
N VAL A 112 -4.88 -6.50 2.00
CA VAL A 112 -4.91 -7.97 2.03
C VAL A 112 -3.86 -8.57 1.08
N ASN A 113 -3.70 -8.02 -0.12
CA ASN A 113 -2.64 -8.46 -1.05
C ASN A 113 -1.23 -8.23 -0.51
N GLU A 114 -1.01 -7.11 0.19
CA GLU A 114 0.27 -6.83 0.85
C GLU A 114 0.51 -7.78 2.04
N GLN A 115 -0.54 -8.10 2.82
CA GLN A 115 -0.46 -9.13 3.87
C GLN A 115 0.01 -10.47 3.31
N HIS A 116 -0.62 -10.97 2.24
CA HIS A 116 -0.24 -12.25 1.63
C HIS A 116 1.21 -12.25 1.13
N LYS A 117 1.70 -11.10 0.68
CA LYS A 117 3.06 -11.00 0.12
C LYS A 117 4.13 -10.80 1.17
N PHE A 118 3.86 -10.02 2.21
CA PHE A 118 4.86 -9.58 3.19
C PHE A 118 4.63 -10.10 4.60
N GLY A 119 3.49 -10.73 4.88
CA GLY A 119 3.14 -11.23 6.21
C GLY A 119 2.79 -10.11 7.21
N ILE A 120 2.43 -8.91 6.73
CA ILE A 120 2.01 -7.78 7.57
C ILE A 120 0.50 -7.88 7.78
N PRO A 121 -0.05 -7.70 9.00
CA PRO A 121 -1.50 -7.65 9.18
C PRO A 121 -2.16 -6.61 8.27
N ALA A 122 -3.21 -6.99 7.53
CA ALA A 122 -3.95 -6.06 6.66
C ALA A 122 -4.56 -4.91 7.46
N SER A 123 -5.04 -5.21 8.66
CA SER A 123 -5.54 -4.24 9.64
C SER A 123 -4.51 -3.14 9.95
N LEU A 124 -3.27 -3.53 10.17
CA LEU A 124 -2.16 -2.60 10.45
C LEU A 124 -1.86 -1.71 9.24
N ILE A 125 -1.81 -2.29 8.04
CA ILE A 125 -1.58 -1.53 6.80
C ILE A 125 -2.69 -0.49 6.60
N LEU A 126 -3.96 -0.89 6.76
CA LEU A 126 -5.12 -0.01 6.62
C LEU A 126 -5.10 1.12 7.64
N ALA A 127 -4.87 0.81 8.92
CA ALA A 127 -4.84 1.79 9.99
C ALA A 127 -3.71 2.80 9.82
N ASN A 128 -2.50 2.35 9.45
CA ASN A 128 -1.38 3.23 9.13
C ASN A 128 -1.71 4.16 7.96
N ALA A 129 -2.26 3.61 6.86
CA ALA A 129 -2.64 4.40 5.70
C ALA A 129 -3.72 5.43 6.05
N LEU A 130 -4.76 5.02 6.78
CA LEU A 130 -5.86 5.89 7.20
C LEU A 130 -5.35 7.06 8.05
N LEU A 131 -4.55 6.76 9.08
CA LEU A 131 -4.00 7.76 10.01
C LEU A 131 -3.04 8.71 9.30
N MET A 132 -2.04 8.18 8.60
CA MET A 132 -0.94 8.97 8.05
C MET A 132 -1.36 9.79 6.84
N SER A 133 -2.31 9.29 6.04
CA SER A 133 -2.85 10.02 4.90
C SER A 133 -4.03 10.91 5.24
N GLN A 134 -4.54 10.87 6.49
CA GLN A 134 -5.79 11.57 6.84
C GLN A 134 -6.94 11.15 5.92
N ALA A 135 -7.20 9.85 5.83
CA ALA A 135 -8.16 9.26 4.89
C ALA A 135 -7.91 9.68 3.42
N GLY A 136 -6.65 9.86 3.03
CA GLY A 136 -6.24 10.30 1.70
C GLY A 136 -6.32 11.80 1.46
N GLN A 137 -6.63 12.61 2.49
CA GLN A 137 -6.77 14.06 2.35
C GLN A 137 -5.48 14.84 2.66
N SER A 138 -4.41 14.17 3.12
CA SER A 138 -3.12 14.83 3.33
C SER A 138 -2.51 15.29 2.01
N ALA A 139 -1.70 16.36 2.05
CA ALA A 139 -0.99 16.85 0.87
C ALA A 139 -0.11 15.77 0.21
N GLY A 140 0.56 14.95 1.03
CA GLY A 140 1.35 13.82 0.53
C GLY A 140 0.52 12.78 -0.22
N ALA A 141 -0.68 12.46 0.30
CA ALA A 141 -1.57 11.51 -0.38
C ALA A 141 -2.13 12.07 -1.69
N GLN A 142 -2.53 13.34 -1.70
CA GLN A 142 -3.15 13.96 -2.87
C GLN A 142 -2.17 14.31 -3.98
N ALA A 143 -1.00 14.88 -3.62
CA ALA A 143 -0.05 15.38 -4.61
C ALA A 143 1.05 14.39 -4.96
N ALA A 144 1.30 13.39 -4.10
CA ALA A 144 2.41 12.44 -4.28
C ALA A 144 1.99 10.97 -4.15
N ASN A 145 0.70 10.65 -4.05
CA ASN A 145 0.21 9.31 -3.76
C ASN A 145 0.92 8.63 -2.55
N ASN A 146 1.43 9.43 -1.60
CA ASN A 146 2.14 8.95 -0.43
C ASN A 146 1.19 8.83 0.76
N PHE A 147 0.67 7.63 0.96
CA PHE A 147 -0.35 7.34 1.97
C PHE A 147 0.24 7.03 3.36
N PHE A 148 1.54 6.94 3.48
CA PHE A 148 2.24 6.57 4.72
C PHE A 148 3.23 7.63 5.20
N ASN A 149 3.24 8.82 4.60
CA ASN A 149 4.21 9.89 4.88
C ASN A 149 5.67 9.42 4.82
N LEU A 150 5.98 8.44 3.95
CA LEU A 150 7.34 7.95 3.80
C LEU A 150 8.26 9.06 3.30
N GLN A 151 9.28 9.35 4.10
CA GLN A 151 10.26 10.37 3.78
C GLN A 151 11.33 9.83 2.82
N CYS A 152 11.95 10.76 2.09
CA CYS A 152 13.14 10.44 1.31
C CYS A 152 14.26 10.03 2.26
N THR A 153 14.91 8.93 1.93
CA THR A 153 16.15 8.49 2.56
C THR A 153 17.33 8.80 1.62
N SER A 154 18.56 8.76 2.10
CA SER A 154 19.75 9.05 1.29
C SER A 154 19.93 8.14 0.09
N ASP A 155 19.38 6.94 0.16
CA ASP A 155 19.38 5.91 -0.89
C ASP A 155 18.14 5.94 -1.80
N TRP A 156 17.16 6.83 -1.53
CA TRP A 156 15.98 6.97 -2.37
C TRP A 156 16.33 7.58 -3.74
N GLN A 157 16.08 6.82 -4.82
CA GLN A 157 16.35 7.23 -6.20
C GLN A 157 15.09 7.61 -6.99
N GLY A 158 13.90 7.48 -6.36
CA GLY A 158 12.63 7.78 -7.01
C GLY A 158 12.27 9.27 -6.99
N PRO A 159 11.14 9.64 -7.62
CA PRO A 159 10.62 11.01 -7.58
C PRO A 159 10.34 11.46 -6.15
N THR A 160 10.38 12.77 -5.92
CA THR A 160 10.19 13.38 -4.60
C THR A 160 9.11 14.45 -4.63
N PHE A 161 8.52 14.72 -3.46
CA PHE A 161 7.56 15.79 -3.22
C PHE A 161 7.97 16.58 -1.98
N ALA A 162 8.07 17.89 -2.11
CA ALA A 162 8.39 18.77 -0.99
C ALA A 162 7.11 19.12 -0.20
N SER A 163 7.04 18.66 1.04
CA SER A 163 5.95 18.99 1.99
C SER A 163 6.51 19.90 3.09
N GLY A 164 6.44 21.20 2.90
CA GLY A 164 7.11 22.17 3.76
C GLY A 164 8.64 21.96 3.74
N LYS A 165 9.21 21.63 4.92
CA LYS A 165 10.65 21.33 5.06
C LYS A 165 10.97 19.84 4.90
N THR A 166 9.98 18.99 4.68
CA THR A 166 10.14 17.54 4.62
C THR A 166 10.11 17.06 3.17
N CYS A 167 11.09 16.22 2.80
CA CYS A 167 11.06 15.49 1.54
C CYS A 167 10.23 14.23 1.71
N LEU A 168 9.20 14.06 0.91
CA LEU A 168 8.39 12.84 0.83
C LEU A 168 8.67 12.09 -0.48
N ARG A 169 8.62 10.76 -0.44
CA ARG A 169 8.65 9.93 -1.64
C ARG A 169 7.39 10.20 -2.47
N ASN A 170 7.54 10.28 -3.78
CA ASN A 170 6.42 10.50 -4.71
C ASN A 170 6.20 9.26 -5.55
N TYR A 171 4.94 8.83 -5.68
CA TYR A 171 4.57 7.61 -6.38
C TYR A 171 3.60 7.92 -7.53
N GLU A 172 3.69 7.14 -8.59
CA GLU A 172 2.74 7.25 -9.71
C GLU A 172 1.32 6.81 -9.31
N THR A 173 1.23 5.85 -8.39
CA THR A 173 -0.05 5.29 -7.93
C THR A 173 -0.07 5.06 -6.42
N ALA A 174 -1.27 5.05 -5.84
CA ALA A 174 -1.48 4.66 -4.45
C ALA A 174 -0.92 3.26 -4.15
N TRP A 175 -1.10 2.30 -5.09
CA TRP A 175 -0.59 0.94 -4.93
C TRP A 175 0.93 0.89 -4.71
N MET A 176 1.70 1.72 -5.42
CA MET A 176 3.15 1.79 -5.24
C MET A 176 3.53 2.27 -3.83
N SER A 177 2.77 3.20 -3.27
CA SER A 177 2.95 3.65 -1.89
C SER A 177 2.71 2.53 -0.88
N PHE A 178 1.64 1.74 -1.06
CA PHE A 178 1.36 0.58 -0.22
C PHE A 178 2.46 -0.47 -0.31
N ARG A 179 2.94 -0.75 -1.52
CA ARG A 179 4.03 -1.69 -1.77
C ARG A 179 5.34 -1.24 -1.12
N ASP A 180 5.68 0.04 -1.26
CA ASP A 180 6.91 0.59 -0.68
C ASP A 180 6.84 0.63 0.86
N HIS A 181 5.68 0.97 1.42
CA HIS A 181 5.45 0.85 2.86
C HIS A 181 5.69 -0.58 3.36
N SER A 182 5.10 -1.57 2.70
CA SER A 182 5.24 -2.98 3.08
C SER A 182 6.71 -3.43 3.00
N TYR A 183 7.42 -3.02 1.96
CA TYR A 183 8.85 -3.28 1.84
C TYR A 183 9.64 -2.57 2.94
N TYR A 184 9.35 -1.29 3.21
CA TYR A 184 10.05 -0.46 4.19
C TYR A 184 9.96 -1.06 5.59
N ILE A 185 8.76 -1.45 6.06
CA ILE A 185 8.57 -1.99 7.41
C ILE A 185 8.90 -3.49 7.55
N THR A 186 9.44 -4.12 6.51
CA THR A 186 9.89 -5.52 6.55
C THR A 186 11.36 -5.70 6.18
N THR A 187 12.08 -4.60 5.94
CA THR A 187 13.50 -4.63 5.56
C THR A 187 14.35 -3.73 6.46
N GLY A 188 15.66 -3.80 6.28
CA GLY A 188 16.60 -2.97 7.05
C GLY A 188 16.41 -3.10 8.54
N THR A 189 16.30 -1.97 9.23
CA THR A 189 16.07 -1.89 10.69
C THR A 189 14.78 -2.60 11.13
N PHE A 190 13.78 -2.67 10.25
CA PHE A 190 12.48 -3.29 10.53
C PHE A 190 12.42 -4.79 10.21
N SER A 191 13.51 -5.39 9.71
CA SER A 191 13.55 -6.81 9.34
C SER A 191 13.11 -7.79 10.44
N PRO A 192 13.29 -7.53 11.76
CA PRO A 192 12.79 -8.42 12.82
C PRO A 192 11.27 -8.63 12.78
N LEU A 193 10.51 -7.69 12.21
CA LEU A 193 9.05 -7.79 12.08
C LEU A 193 8.61 -8.97 11.21
N ARG A 194 9.44 -9.42 10.27
CA ARG A 194 9.11 -10.56 9.37
C ARG A 194 8.88 -11.89 10.09
N THR A 195 9.34 -12.02 11.34
CA THR A 195 9.14 -13.23 12.15
C THR A 195 7.87 -13.21 12.97
N LYS A 196 7.15 -12.07 12.98
CA LYS A 196 5.90 -11.94 13.74
C LYS A 196 4.73 -12.57 12.99
N SER A 197 3.79 -13.12 13.77
CA SER A 197 2.52 -13.60 13.22
C SER A 197 1.68 -12.42 12.68
N THR A 198 0.92 -12.65 11.62
CA THR A 198 -0.09 -11.70 11.11
C THR A 198 -1.23 -11.46 12.10
N THR A 199 -1.40 -12.34 13.10
CA THR A 199 -2.40 -12.18 14.16
C THR A 199 -1.89 -11.40 15.38
N ASP A 200 -0.58 -11.16 15.48
CA ASP A 200 0.03 -10.39 16.58
C ASP A 200 0.10 -8.89 16.23
N VAL A 201 -1.05 -8.29 15.95
CA VAL A 201 -1.14 -6.87 15.54
C VAL A 201 -0.51 -5.94 16.57
N LYS A 202 -0.77 -6.19 17.86
CA LYS A 202 -0.19 -5.38 18.94
C LYS A 202 1.35 -5.48 18.96
N GLY A 203 1.90 -6.67 18.83
CA GLY A 203 3.35 -6.87 18.78
C GLY A 203 3.98 -6.20 17.54
N TRP A 204 3.27 -6.13 16.42
CA TRP A 204 3.70 -5.36 15.26
C TRP A 204 3.79 -3.86 15.57
N VAL A 205 2.73 -3.29 16.15
CA VAL A 205 2.67 -1.86 16.49
C VAL A 205 3.73 -1.49 17.53
N ASP A 206 3.87 -2.28 18.59
CA ASP A 206 4.85 -2.04 19.64
C ASP A 206 6.30 -2.05 19.08
N THR A 207 6.62 -3.03 18.23
CA THR A 207 7.95 -3.12 17.62
C THR A 207 8.20 -1.99 16.62
N LEU A 208 7.20 -1.61 15.82
CA LEU A 208 7.30 -0.43 14.95
C LEU A 208 7.56 0.86 15.74
N GLN A 209 6.93 1.00 16.93
CA GLN A 209 7.18 2.12 17.82
C GLN A 209 8.60 2.08 18.41
N GLU A 210 9.06 0.93 18.86
CA GLU A 210 10.42 0.76 19.41
C GLU A 210 11.50 1.06 18.36
N LEU A 211 11.27 0.67 17.11
CA LEU A 211 12.17 0.90 15.98
C LEU A 211 12.04 2.30 15.36
N GLY A 212 11.16 3.16 15.91
CA GLY A 212 11.05 4.56 15.51
C GLY A 212 10.24 4.82 14.24
N PHE A 213 9.36 3.90 13.83
CA PHE A 213 8.46 4.12 12.70
C PHE A 213 7.42 5.20 13.01
N TYR A 214 6.84 5.17 14.21
CA TYR A 214 5.89 6.19 14.63
C TYR A 214 6.60 7.40 15.25
N PRO A 215 6.23 8.64 14.88
CA PRO A 215 6.80 9.86 15.45
C PRO A 215 6.62 9.95 16.97
N THR A 216 5.50 9.47 17.49
CA THR A 216 5.18 9.48 18.92
C THR A 216 4.50 8.18 19.37
N LYS A 217 4.57 7.88 20.68
CA LYS A 217 3.81 6.77 21.28
C LYS A 217 2.31 6.96 21.13
N ALA A 218 1.86 8.21 21.07
CA ALA A 218 0.45 8.52 20.85
C ALA A 218 -0.02 8.12 19.46
N ASP A 219 0.84 8.22 18.42
CA ASP A 219 0.52 7.76 17.06
C ASP A 219 0.38 6.24 17.00
N ALA A 220 1.29 5.49 17.65
CA ALA A 220 1.19 4.04 17.77
C ALA A 220 -0.12 3.60 18.46
N LYS A 221 -0.47 4.27 19.56
CA LYS A 221 -1.74 4.02 20.26
C LYS A 221 -2.95 4.34 19.38
N ALA A 222 -2.90 5.43 18.61
CA ALA A 222 -3.96 5.81 17.70
C ALA A 222 -4.19 4.74 16.61
N VAL A 223 -3.13 4.11 16.10
CA VAL A 223 -3.25 3.00 15.14
C VAL A 223 -4.02 1.82 15.74
N LEU A 224 -3.72 1.42 16.99
CA LEU A 224 -4.45 0.35 17.67
C LEU A 224 -5.94 0.69 17.87
N LEU A 225 -6.24 1.93 18.25
CA LEU A 225 -7.63 2.40 18.40
C LEU A 225 -8.38 2.41 17.08
N ILE A 226 -7.72 2.80 15.97
CA ILE A 226 -8.32 2.75 14.63
C ILE A 226 -8.63 1.30 14.23
N ILE A 227 -7.71 0.37 14.50
CA ILE A 227 -7.93 -1.06 14.20
C ILE A 227 -9.15 -1.59 14.94
N GLU A 228 -9.28 -1.24 16.21
CA GLU A 228 -10.43 -1.63 17.05
C GLU A 228 -11.72 -0.95 16.58
N GLN A 229 -11.71 0.37 16.39
CA GLN A 229 -12.89 1.16 16.03
C GLN A 229 -13.53 0.73 14.71
N TYR A 230 -12.71 0.38 13.71
CA TYR A 230 -13.18 -0.03 12.39
C TYR A 230 -13.18 -1.56 12.20
N GLU A 231 -12.97 -2.33 13.27
CA GLU A 231 -12.96 -3.79 13.26
C GLU A 231 -12.05 -4.39 12.17
N LEU A 232 -10.89 -3.73 11.94
CA LEU A 232 -10.04 -4.03 10.79
C LEU A 232 -9.41 -5.42 10.85
N THR A 233 -9.30 -6.04 12.02
CA THR A 233 -8.77 -7.40 12.19
C THR A 233 -9.60 -8.46 11.46
N ALA A 234 -10.85 -8.18 11.12
CA ALA A 234 -11.66 -9.06 10.29
C ALA A 234 -11.03 -9.32 8.89
N TRP A 235 -10.06 -8.51 8.48
CA TRP A 235 -9.35 -8.67 7.21
C TRP A 235 -8.05 -9.46 7.32
N ASP A 236 -7.54 -9.69 8.54
CA ASP A 236 -6.26 -10.38 8.76
C ASP A 236 -6.34 -11.90 8.54
N SER A 237 -7.53 -12.47 8.51
CA SER A 237 -7.79 -13.91 8.32
C SER A 237 -8.18 -14.30 6.88
N ARG A 238 -8.04 -13.38 5.92
CA ARG A 238 -8.48 -13.59 4.53
C ARG A 238 -7.34 -13.84 3.56
#